data_59a60309c6867406654ba6702d390f0a
#
_entry.id   59a60309c6867406654ba6702d390f0a
#
_cell.length_a   1.000
_cell.length_b   1.000
_cell.length_c   1.000
_cell.angle_alpha   90.00
_cell.angle_beta   90.00
_cell.angle_gamma   90.00
#
_symmetry.space_group_name_H-M   'P 1'
#
loop_
_entity.id
_entity.type
_entity.pdbx_description
1 polymer ?
#
loop_
_entity_poly.entity_id
_entity_poly.type
_entity_poly.pdbx_seq_one_letter_code
_entity_poly.pdbx_strand_id
1 'polypeptide(L)'
;AYCTLKTIGIEKYNLFEYQRDFLKAFELITNRGHMPILCGGTGLYIEAVLNGYKLLAVPNNQLLRDQLATKTLKELTSILSQYKTLHNKTDVDTVKRAIRAIEIEEYYQTHAEEAVNYPTLKPLIIGVGLNREARRDKITKRLKARLEEGMIDEVTMLLEKGIHPNDLIYYGLEY
;
A
#
# COMPACT_ATOMS: atom_id res chain seq x y z
N ALA A 1 0.99 5.30 12.99
CA ALA A 1 -0.02 6.18 12.42
C ALA A 1 -1.36 5.46 12.54
N TYR A 2 -2.21 5.94 13.40
CA TYR A 2 -3.60 5.55 13.39
C TYR A 2 -4.18 6.03 12.07
N CYS A 3 -4.33 5.12 11.12
CA CYS A 3 -5.32 5.28 10.08
C CYS A 3 -6.66 5.15 10.81
N THR A 4 -7.06 6.20 11.51
CA THR A 4 -8.38 6.25 12.11
C THR A 4 -9.37 6.25 10.96
N LEU A 5 -10.33 5.36 11.00
CA LEU A 5 -11.58 5.31 10.24
C LEU A 5 -12.29 6.68 10.00
N LYS A 6 -11.78 7.76 10.57
CA LYS A 6 -12.19 9.16 10.28
C LYS A 6 -11.90 9.59 8.85
N THR A 7 -11.08 8.87 8.12
CA THR A 7 -10.77 9.12 6.71
C THR A 7 -11.34 8.02 5.81
N ILE A 8 -12.38 7.32 6.23
CA ILE A 8 -13.17 6.51 5.33
C ILE A 8 -14.11 7.42 4.52
N GLY A 9 -13.52 8.36 3.85
CA GLY A 9 -13.89 8.66 2.48
C GLY A 9 -13.34 7.50 1.66
N ILE A 10 -14.13 6.96 0.80
CA ILE A 10 -13.98 5.85 -0.14
C ILE A 10 -12.62 5.85 -0.92
N GLU A 11 -11.62 6.60 -0.51
CA GLU A 11 -10.34 6.76 -1.17
C GLU A 11 -9.38 5.65 -0.74
N LYS A 12 -9.04 4.81 -1.72
CA LYS A 12 -8.09 3.71 -1.56
C LYS A 12 -6.69 4.28 -1.40
N TYR A 13 -6.18 4.25 -0.18
CA TYR A 13 -4.82 4.68 0.16
C TYR A 13 -3.79 3.75 -0.50
N ASN A 14 -2.84 4.31 -1.22
CA ASN A 14 -1.85 3.57 -2.00
C ASN A 14 -0.41 3.88 -1.57
N LEU A 15 0.56 3.17 -2.16
CA LEU A 15 1.97 3.28 -1.82
C LEU A 15 2.56 4.68 -2.08
N PHE A 16 2.12 5.36 -3.14
CA PHE A 16 2.55 6.72 -3.46
C PHE A 16 2.08 7.71 -2.39
N GLU A 17 0.81 7.63 -1.99
CA GLU A 17 0.24 8.49 -0.94
C GLU A 17 0.94 8.24 0.40
N TYR A 18 1.21 6.98 0.73
CA TYR A 18 1.94 6.62 1.93
C TYR A 18 3.35 7.24 1.95
N GLN A 19 4.11 7.13 0.86
CA GLN A 19 5.46 7.69 0.79
C GLN A 19 5.43 9.21 0.92
N ARG A 20 4.49 9.88 0.26
CA ARG A 20 4.27 11.32 0.37
C ARG A 20 3.96 11.76 1.81
N ASP A 21 3.04 11.05 2.47
CA ASP A 21 2.63 11.38 3.83
C ASP A 21 3.70 11.02 4.87
N PHE A 22 4.48 9.96 4.60
CA PHE A 22 5.69 9.65 5.37
C PHE A 22 6.70 10.80 5.33
N LEU A 23 7.01 11.33 4.14
CA LEU A 23 7.95 12.46 4.00
C LEU A 23 7.50 13.68 4.79
N LYS A 24 6.22 14.05 4.68
CA LYS A 24 5.65 15.16 5.44
C LYS A 24 5.80 14.95 6.95
N ALA A 25 5.48 13.76 7.44
CA ALA A 25 5.62 13.40 8.85
C ALA A 25 7.09 13.41 9.29
N PHE A 26 7.99 12.87 8.47
CA PHE A 26 9.42 12.83 8.73
C PHE A 26 9.99 14.25 8.86
N GLU A 27 9.71 15.14 7.91
CA GLU A 27 10.12 16.53 7.95
C GLU A 27 9.56 17.27 9.19
N LEU A 28 8.28 17.09 9.48
CA LEU A 28 7.64 17.71 10.64
C LEU A 28 8.30 17.30 11.95
N ILE A 29 8.63 16.01 12.12
CA ILE A 29 9.26 15.49 13.34
C ILE A 29 10.71 15.99 13.45
N THR A 30 11.47 15.92 12.36
CA THR A 30 12.88 16.37 12.35
C THR A 30 13.01 17.87 12.56
N ASN A 31 12.15 18.68 11.96
CA ASN A 31 12.14 20.14 12.14
C ASN A 31 11.81 20.56 13.58
N ARG A 32 11.13 19.69 14.34
CA ARG A 32 10.90 19.87 15.78
C ARG A 32 12.05 19.38 16.67
N GLY A 33 13.16 18.93 16.07
CA GLY A 33 14.31 18.38 16.79
C GLY A 33 14.09 17.00 17.39
N HIS A 34 13.07 16.26 16.94
CA HIS A 34 12.78 14.93 17.41
C HIS A 34 13.26 13.83 16.45
N MET A 35 13.57 12.66 16.99
CA MET A 35 13.92 11.48 16.20
C MET A 35 12.65 10.81 15.65
N PRO A 36 12.50 10.65 14.34
CA PRO A 36 11.39 9.92 13.76
C PRO A 36 11.50 8.43 14.06
N ILE A 37 10.40 7.82 14.46
CA ILE A 37 10.29 6.37 14.67
C ILE A 37 9.18 5.84 13.76
N LEU A 38 9.57 4.94 12.81
CA LEU A 38 8.64 4.25 11.94
C LEU A 38 8.31 2.87 12.54
N CYS A 39 7.07 2.70 12.98
CA CYS A 39 6.56 1.42 13.44
C CYS A 39 5.65 0.81 12.38
N GLY A 40 5.91 -0.41 11.97
CA GLY A 40 5.07 -1.06 10.97
C GLY A 40 5.47 -2.49 10.66
N GLY A 41 4.65 -3.17 9.86
CA GLY A 41 4.85 -4.58 9.48
C GLY A 41 4.60 -4.87 8.01
N THR A 42 4.08 -3.92 7.23
CA THR A 42 3.88 -4.10 5.79
C THR A 42 5.19 -3.84 5.06
N GLY A 43 5.87 -4.92 4.65
CA GLY A 43 7.21 -4.88 4.08
C GLY A 43 7.35 -3.89 2.92
N LEU A 44 6.43 -3.93 1.94
CA LEU A 44 6.46 -3.05 0.77
C LEU A 44 6.42 -1.55 1.14
N TYR A 45 5.62 -1.17 2.14
CA TYR A 45 5.53 0.22 2.59
C TYR A 45 6.83 0.68 3.26
N ILE A 46 7.40 -0.15 4.13
CA ILE A 46 8.67 0.11 4.80
C ILE A 46 9.79 0.21 3.76
N GLU A 47 9.85 -0.74 2.85
CA GLU A 47 10.87 -0.80 1.79
C GLU A 47 10.81 0.44 0.88
N ALA A 48 9.62 0.86 0.47
CA ALA A 48 9.45 2.04 -0.39
C ALA A 48 9.99 3.33 0.23
N VAL A 49 9.85 3.51 1.55
CA VAL A 49 10.38 4.70 2.21
C VAL A 49 11.86 4.57 2.55
N LEU A 50 12.35 3.38 2.93
CA LEU A 50 13.76 3.18 3.25
C LEU A 50 14.66 3.25 2.00
N ASN A 51 14.20 2.70 0.89
CA ASN A 51 14.95 2.67 -0.38
C ASN A 51 14.65 3.89 -1.26
N GLY A 52 13.73 4.77 -0.85
CA GLY A 52 13.39 5.97 -1.60
C GLY A 52 12.87 5.65 -3.00
N TYR A 53 11.85 4.80 -3.10
CA TYR A 53 11.27 4.47 -4.41
C TYR A 53 10.83 5.73 -5.13
N LYS A 54 11.20 5.85 -6.40
CA LYS A 54 10.79 6.95 -7.27
C LYS A 54 9.35 6.71 -7.73
N LEU A 55 8.40 7.11 -6.89
CA LEU A 55 6.98 6.91 -7.17
C LEU A 55 6.38 8.19 -7.76
N LEU A 56 5.59 8.03 -8.82
CA LEU A 56 4.80 9.08 -9.44
C LEU A 56 3.30 8.84 -9.21
N ALA A 57 2.53 9.92 -9.22
CA ALA A 57 1.06 9.85 -9.17
C ALA A 57 0.50 9.45 -10.54
N VAL A 58 0.59 8.17 -10.89
CA VAL A 58 0.14 7.66 -12.18
C VAL A 58 -1.39 7.64 -12.24
N PRO A 59 -2.02 8.45 -13.10
CA PRO A 59 -3.46 8.46 -13.28
C PRO A 59 -3.94 7.16 -13.93
N ASN A 60 -5.25 6.91 -13.85
CA ASN A 60 -5.86 5.80 -14.58
C ASN A 60 -5.98 6.14 -16.07
N ASN A 61 -5.41 5.31 -16.93
CA ASN A 61 -5.55 5.41 -18.37
C ASN A 61 -6.58 4.41 -18.89
N GLN A 62 -7.85 4.85 -18.98
CA GLN A 62 -8.95 3.96 -19.35
C GLN A 62 -8.79 3.39 -20.77
N LEU A 63 -8.28 4.18 -21.73
CA LEU A 63 -8.04 3.72 -23.10
C LEU A 63 -7.04 2.56 -23.14
N LEU A 64 -5.92 2.69 -22.44
CA LEU A 64 -4.91 1.64 -22.32
C LEU A 64 -5.49 0.40 -21.65
N ARG A 65 -6.26 0.57 -20.59
CA ARG A 65 -6.91 -0.54 -19.87
C ARG A 65 -7.86 -1.33 -20.76
N ASP A 66 -8.67 -0.65 -21.57
CA ASP A 66 -9.62 -1.28 -22.49
C ASP A 66 -8.88 -2.06 -23.59
N GLN A 67 -7.77 -1.53 -24.11
CA GLN A 67 -6.91 -2.23 -25.07
C GLN A 67 -6.24 -3.48 -24.48
N LEU A 68 -5.84 -3.42 -23.22
CA LEU A 68 -5.16 -4.52 -22.54
C LEU A 68 -6.15 -5.55 -21.93
N ALA A 69 -7.42 -5.18 -21.70
CA ALA A 69 -8.41 -6.05 -21.06
C ALA A 69 -8.69 -7.35 -21.82
N THR A 70 -8.51 -7.35 -23.15
CA THR A 70 -8.72 -8.53 -24.00
C THR A 70 -7.53 -9.50 -24.02
N LYS A 71 -6.39 -9.10 -23.44
CA LYS A 71 -5.14 -9.88 -23.47
C LYS A 71 -5.08 -10.88 -22.32
N THR A 72 -4.47 -12.01 -22.59
CA THR A 72 -4.16 -13.03 -21.58
C THR A 72 -3.05 -12.56 -20.63
N LEU A 73 -2.99 -13.14 -19.45
CA LEU A 73 -1.93 -12.83 -18.48
C LEU A 73 -0.52 -13.06 -19.06
N LYS A 74 -0.35 -14.08 -19.91
CA LYS A 74 0.92 -14.37 -20.57
C LYS A 74 1.34 -13.27 -21.54
N GLU A 75 0.41 -12.75 -22.34
CA GLU A 75 0.67 -11.63 -23.26
C GLU A 75 0.99 -10.35 -22.49
N LEU A 76 0.25 -10.05 -21.42
CA LEU A 76 0.52 -8.91 -20.55
C LEU A 76 1.90 -9.01 -19.88
N THR A 77 2.29 -10.20 -19.44
CA THR A 77 3.64 -10.46 -18.89
C THR A 77 4.71 -10.19 -19.94
N SER A 78 4.49 -10.62 -21.19
CA SER A 78 5.42 -10.35 -22.29
C SER A 78 5.54 -8.86 -22.60
N ILE A 79 4.44 -8.13 -22.59
CA ILE A 79 4.43 -6.67 -22.76
C ILE A 79 5.20 -6.00 -21.62
N LEU A 80 4.90 -6.33 -20.37
CA LEU A 80 5.57 -5.74 -19.20
C LEU A 80 7.08 -6.01 -19.20
N SER A 81 7.52 -7.17 -19.66
CA SER A 81 8.93 -7.53 -19.75
C SER A 81 9.74 -6.68 -20.75
N GLN A 82 9.07 -5.96 -21.67
CA GLN A 82 9.72 -5.01 -22.57
C GLN A 82 10.06 -3.68 -21.88
N TYR A 83 9.32 -3.35 -20.81
CA TYR A 83 9.53 -2.12 -20.04
C TYR A 83 10.56 -2.30 -18.93
N LYS A 84 10.52 -3.46 -18.24
CA LYS A 84 11.39 -3.74 -17.09
C LYS A 84 11.73 -5.22 -16.94
N THR A 85 12.87 -5.50 -16.32
CA THR A 85 13.19 -6.85 -15.86
C THR A 85 12.27 -7.25 -14.70
N LEU A 86 11.58 -8.38 -14.83
CA LEU A 86 10.67 -8.88 -13.81
C LEU A 86 11.45 -9.58 -12.70
N HIS A 87 11.59 -8.93 -11.56
CA HIS A 87 12.28 -9.50 -10.39
C HIS A 87 11.37 -10.30 -9.46
N ASN A 88 10.06 -10.12 -9.58
CA ASN A 88 9.05 -10.80 -8.76
C ASN A 88 7.83 -11.20 -9.61
N LYS A 89 6.99 -12.08 -9.04
CA LYS A 89 5.76 -12.54 -9.68
C LYS A 89 4.53 -11.70 -9.31
N THR A 90 4.67 -10.76 -8.39
CA THR A 90 3.54 -10.02 -7.82
C THR A 90 2.83 -9.13 -8.83
N ASP A 91 3.60 -8.53 -9.76
CA ASP A 91 3.04 -7.65 -10.80
C ASP A 91 2.27 -8.43 -11.88
N VAL A 92 2.54 -9.72 -11.99
CA VAL A 92 1.98 -10.60 -13.04
C VAL A 92 1.18 -11.79 -12.49
N ASP A 93 0.71 -11.73 -11.25
CA ASP A 93 -0.11 -12.80 -10.65
C ASP A 93 -1.59 -12.69 -11.03
N THR A 94 -2.06 -11.51 -11.46
CA THR A 94 -3.41 -11.29 -11.97
C THR A 94 -3.40 -10.33 -13.17
N VAL A 95 -4.39 -10.50 -14.08
CA VAL A 95 -4.58 -9.59 -15.24
C VAL A 95 -4.66 -8.13 -14.79
N LYS A 96 -5.44 -7.84 -13.73
CA LYS A 96 -5.61 -6.48 -13.21
C LYS A 96 -4.28 -5.85 -12.76
N ARG A 97 -3.41 -6.62 -12.09
CA ARG A 97 -2.10 -6.15 -11.65
C ARG A 97 -1.14 -5.95 -12.81
N ALA A 98 -1.13 -6.89 -13.77
CA ALA A 98 -0.31 -6.77 -14.96
C ALA A 98 -0.67 -5.52 -15.78
N ILE A 99 -1.96 -5.25 -16.00
CA ILE A 99 -2.42 -4.03 -16.66
C ILE A 99 -1.95 -2.78 -15.90
N ARG A 100 -2.13 -2.75 -14.57
CA ARG A 100 -1.67 -1.60 -13.77
C ARG A 100 -0.16 -1.42 -13.82
N ALA A 101 0.61 -2.49 -13.82
CA ALA A 101 2.06 -2.42 -13.93
C ALA A 101 2.50 -1.85 -15.29
N ILE A 102 1.87 -2.26 -16.39
CA ILE A 102 2.14 -1.70 -17.73
C ILE A 102 1.78 -0.20 -17.77
N GLU A 103 0.61 0.18 -17.24
CA GLU A 103 0.16 1.58 -17.16
C GLU A 103 1.17 2.47 -16.40
N ILE A 104 1.74 1.97 -15.33
CA ILE A 104 2.76 2.65 -14.54
C ILE A 104 4.05 2.82 -15.35
N GLU A 105 4.54 1.77 -15.99
CA GLU A 105 5.80 1.82 -16.74
C GLU A 105 5.68 2.73 -17.97
N GLU A 106 4.55 2.69 -18.69
CA GLU A 106 4.28 3.58 -19.80
C GLU A 106 4.27 5.05 -19.38
N TYR A 107 3.63 5.34 -18.27
CA TYR A 107 3.63 6.70 -17.70
C TYR A 107 5.04 7.16 -17.33
N TYR A 108 5.83 6.30 -16.72
CA TYR A 108 7.20 6.62 -16.30
C TYR A 108 8.14 6.93 -17.48
N GLN A 109 7.94 6.29 -18.64
CA GLN A 109 8.74 6.60 -19.82
C GLN A 109 8.56 8.06 -20.29
N THR A 110 7.37 8.62 -20.12
CA THR A 110 7.04 9.97 -20.58
C THR A 110 7.19 11.05 -19.49
N HIS A 111 7.28 10.67 -18.22
CA HIS A 111 7.28 11.59 -17.06
C HIS A 111 8.46 11.34 -16.10
N ALA A 112 9.56 10.81 -16.58
CA ALA A 112 10.72 10.44 -15.74
C ALA A 112 11.32 11.64 -14.97
N GLU A 113 11.16 12.85 -15.47
CA GLU A 113 11.68 14.09 -14.86
C GLU A 113 10.84 14.58 -13.66
N GLU A 114 9.62 14.08 -13.50
CA GLU A 114 8.73 14.46 -12.39
C GLU A 114 9.04 13.74 -11.07
N ALA A 115 10.04 12.84 -11.07
CA ALA A 115 10.40 12.09 -9.88
C ALA A 115 10.87 13.01 -8.73
N VAL A 116 10.19 12.93 -7.61
CA VAL A 116 10.52 13.69 -6.40
C VAL A 116 11.92 13.32 -5.91
N ASN A 117 12.72 14.34 -5.56
CA ASN A 117 14.01 14.11 -4.91
C ASN A 117 13.77 13.56 -3.49
N TYR A 118 14.09 12.29 -3.30
CA TYR A 118 13.88 11.62 -2.03
C TYR A 118 15.10 11.75 -1.13
N PRO A 119 14.96 12.12 0.16
CA PRO A 119 16.09 12.26 1.07
C PRO A 119 16.76 10.92 1.35
N THR A 120 18.08 10.90 1.44
CA THR A 120 18.81 9.72 1.87
C THR A 120 18.59 9.47 3.36
N LEU A 121 17.88 8.41 3.69
CA LEU A 121 17.66 8.01 5.07
C LEU A 121 18.80 7.11 5.57
N LYS A 122 19.13 7.25 6.86
CA LYS A 122 20.08 6.35 7.56
C LYS A 122 19.34 5.65 8.70
N PRO A 123 18.55 4.60 8.43
CA PRO A 123 17.71 3.97 9.42
C PRO A 123 18.50 3.01 10.33
N LEU A 124 18.13 2.97 11.60
CA LEU A 124 18.40 1.83 12.49
C LEU A 124 17.21 0.90 12.45
N ILE A 125 17.38 -0.30 11.91
CA ILE A 125 16.31 -1.28 11.77
C ILE A 125 16.33 -2.24 12.95
N ILE A 126 15.23 -2.30 13.70
CA ILE A 126 15.05 -3.21 14.83
C ILE A 126 13.90 -4.16 14.51
N GLY A 127 14.21 -5.45 14.40
CA GLY A 127 13.21 -6.50 14.21
C GLY A 127 12.74 -7.06 15.55
N VAL A 128 11.41 -7.10 15.75
CA VAL A 128 10.80 -7.74 16.92
C VAL A 128 10.35 -9.16 16.55
N GLY A 129 11.07 -10.15 17.05
CA GLY A 129 10.76 -11.57 16.85
C GLY A 129 9.92 -12.14 17.99
N LEU A 130 8.91 -12.92 17.65
CA LEU A 130 8.15 -13.75 18.58
C LEU A 130 8.14 -15.19 18.07
N ASN A 131 8.23 -16.15 18.99
CA ASN A 131 7.97 -17.53 18.62
C ASN A 131 6.50 -17.71 18.16
N ARG A 132 6.23 -18.84 17.48
CA ARG A 132 4.91 -19.09 16.86
C ARG A 132 3.78 -19.10 17.88
N GLU A 133 4.00 -19.68 19.05
CA GLU A 133 2.98 -19.81 20.10
C GLU A 133 2.64 -18.46 20.70
N ALA A 134 3.63 -17.70 21.15
CA ALA A 134 3.42 -16.36 21.69
C ALA A 134 2.75 -15.41 20.68
N ARG A 135 3.05 -15.56 19.38
CA ARG A 135 2.39 -14.80 18.32
C ARG A 135 0.91 -15.18 18.20
N ARG A 136 0.59 -16.49 18.20
CA ARG A 136 -0.81 -16.97 18.14
C ARG A 136 -1.60 -16.49 19.34
N ASP A 137 -1.03 -16.56 20.54
CA ASP A 137 -1.67 -16.09 21.76
C ASP A 137 -1.98 -14.60 21.71
N LYS A 138 -1.03 -13.79 21.23
CA LYS A 138 -1.25 -12.34 21.07
C LYS A 138 -2.35 -12.04 20.04
N ILE A 139 -2.37 -12.76 18.91
CA ILE A 139 -3.43 -12.61 17.89
C ILE A 139 -4.79 -12.97 18.47
N THR A 140 -4.89 -14.11 19.18
CA THR A 140 -6.14 -14.55 19.80
C THR A 140 -6.64 -13.57 20.89
N LYS A 141 -5.73 -13.09 21.75
CA LYS A 141 -6.08 -12.09 22.78
C LYS A 141 -6.56 -10.79 22.14
N ARG A 142 -5.86 -10.30 21.13
CA ARG A 142 -6.25 -9.09 20.39
C ARG A 142 -7.63 -9.24 19.76
N LEU A 143 -7.90 -10.37 19.09
CA LEU A 143 -9.20 -10.62 18.45
C LEU A 143 -10.33 -10.62 19.48
N LYS A 144 -10.15 -11.31 20.63
CA LYS A 144 -11.14 -11.33 21.69
C LYS A 144 -11.43 -9.93 22.23
N ALA A 145 -10.37 -9.17 22.53
CA ALA A 145 -10.52 -7.78 23.01
C ALA A 145 -11.27 -6.91 21.98
N ARG A 146 -10.95 -7.02 20.67
CA ARG A 146 -11.65 -6.27 19.62
C ARG A 146 -13.13 -6.64 19.50
N LEU A 147 -13.48 -7.91 19.69
CA LEU A 147 -14.87 -8.34 19.71
C LEU A 147 -15.63 -7.76 20.93
N GLU A 148 -15.01 -7.74 22.10
CA GLU A 148 -15.57 -7.15 23.32
C GLU A 148 -15.69 -5.62 23.23
N GLU A 149 -14.78 -4.94 22.52
CA GLU A 149 -14.80 -3.50 22.25
C GLU A 149 -15.85 -3.07 21.20
N GLY A 150 -16.62 -4.01 20.63
CA GLY A 150 -17.71 -3.72 19.69
C GLY A 150 -17.31 -3.74 18.21
N MET A 151 -16.34 -4.57 17.84
CA MET A 151 -15.92 -4.70 16.42
C MET A 151 -17.08 -5.07 15.50
N ILE A 152 -18.03 -5.92 15.94
CA ILE A 152 -19.20 -6.30 15.13
C ILE A 152 -20.14 -5.11 14.95
N ASP A 153 -20.36 -4.34 16.02
CA ASP A 153 -21.22 -3.16 15.99
C ASP A 153 -20.63 -2.07 15.08
N GLU A 154 -19.30 -1.93 15.11
CA GLU A 154 -18.58 -1.01 14.18
C GLU A 154 -18.86 -1.35 12.71
N VAL A 155 -18.70 -2.63 12.35
CA VAL A 155 -18.95 -3.10 10.96
C VAL A 155 -20.43 -2.90 10.58
N THR A 156 -21.35 -3.26 11.46
CA THR A 156 -22.79 -3.09 11.24
C THR A 156 -23.12 -1.62 10.98
N MET A 157 -22.63 -0.71 11.82
CA MET A 157 -22.83 0.73 11.66
C MET A 157 -22.26 1.26 10.32
N LEU A 158 -21.12 0.74 9.86
CA LEU A 158 -20.52 1.13 8.58
C LEU A 158 -21.40 0.70 7.40
N LEU A 159 -21.92 -0.53 7.45
CA LEU A 159 -22.86 -1.05 6.44
C LEU A 159 -24.17 -0.25 6.41
N GLU A 160 -24.74 0.08 7.56
CA GLU A 160 -25.94 0.91 7.70
C GLU A 160 -25.73 2.33 7.15
N LYS A 161 -24.52 2.88 7.23
CA LYS A 161 -24.13 4.15 6.60
C LYS A 161 -23.96 4.06 5.08
N GLY A 162 -24.21 2.90 4.48
CA GLY A 162 -24.16 2.68 3.04
C GLY A 162 -22.77 2.37 2.48
N ILE A 163 -21.78 2.03 3.32
CA ILE A 163 -20.48 1.57 2.83
C ILE A 163 -20.63 0.17 2.25
N HIS A 164 -20.18 0.00 1.02
CA HIS A 164 -20.32 -1.29 0.34
C HIS A 164 -19.40 -2.35 0.96
N PRO A 165 -19.83 -3.60 1.15
CA PRO A 165 -19.01 -4.68 1.74
C PRO A 165 -17.65 -4.88 1.06
N ASN A 166 -17.58 -4.72 -0.27
CA ASN A 166 -16.31 -4.83 -1.01
C ASN A 166 -15.28 -3.75 -0.64
N ASP A 167 -15.73 -2.58 -0.18
CA ASP A 167 -14.84 -1.52 0.29
C ASP A 167 -14.28 -1.88 1.66
N LEU A 168 -15.07 -2.49 2.54
CA LEU A 168 -14.61 -3.00 3.83
C LEU A 168 -13.59 -4.12 3.65
N ILE A 169 -13.83 -5.07 2.73
CA ILE A 169 -12.88 -6.14 2.40
C ILE A 169 -11.53 -5.59 1.92
N TYR A 170 -11.53 -4.44 1.23
CA TYR A 170 -10.29 -3.80 0.78
C TYR A 170 -9.37 -3.39 1.95
N TYR A 171 -9.93 -2.96 3.07
CA TYR A 171 -9.16 -2.48 4.22
C TYR A 171 -8.53 -3.59 5.07
N GLY A 172 -8.92 -4.83 4.87
CA GLY A 172 -8.21 -5.97 5.44
C GLY A 172 -9.07 -6.98 6.20
N LEU A 173 -8.38 -7.86 6.90
CA LEU A 173 -8.96 -9.04 7.55
C LEU A 173 -9.84 -8.75 8.77
N GLU A 174 -9.92 -7.51 9.22
CA GLU A 174 -10.70 -7.13 10.41
C GLU A 174 -12.14 -6.66 10.02
N TYR A 175 -12.47 -6.63 8.72
CA TYR A 175 -13.77 -6.19 8.21
C TYR A 175 -14.46 -7.21 7.33
#